data_499aec75edc94be1d22cffdf9e0fd1db
#
_entry.id   499aec75edc94be1d22cffdf9e0fd1db
#
_cell.length_a   1.000
_cell.length_b   1.000
_cell.length_c   1.000
_cell.angle_alpha   90.00
_cell.angle_beta   90.00
_cell.angle_gamma   90.00
#
_symmetry.space_group_name_H-M   'P 1'
#
loop_
_entity.id
_entity.type
_entity.pdbx_description
1 polymer ?
#
loop_
_entity_poly.entity_id
_entity_poly.type
_entity_poly.pdbx_seq_one_letter_code
_entity_poly.pdbx_strand_id
1 'polypeptide(L)'
;GYADNGDALHSIVACTAVNVVLLDILLPRFGSLEGFRAMRAEFPRTDFIILSSEKTPDVVRGTICSGAFDYLIKPFEWERFERALAAYSEYHRSLVDRKRPWRQEDIDRLPGFRKQLPENFQPTPKGFQETLLNRLFNLLRESSSPLSASEAGRMLGISRSSARRYLEYLADEGEIAVQYEFTQVGRPRKLYSVHFRAKEGSV
;
A
#
# COMPACT_ATOMS: atom_id res chain seq x y z
N GLY A 1 11.16 -16.33 22.23
CA GLY A 1 12.57 -16.56 21.87
C GLY A 1 13.21 -15.27 21.34
N TYR A 2 14.51 -15.24 21.30
CA TYR A 2 15.32 -14.16 20.74
C TYR A 2 16.41 -14.77 19.86
N ALA A 3 16.70 -14.14 18.73
CA ALA A 3 17.76 -14.52 17.82
C ALA A 3 18.57 -13.26 17.42
N ASP A 4 19.88 -13.38 17.40
CA ASP A 4 20.81 -12.31 17.03
C ASP A 4 21.41 -12.50 15.62
N ASN A 5 21.05 -13.58 14.95
CA ASN A 5 21.44 -13.87 13.57
C ASN A 5 20.42 -14.79 12.87
N GLY A 6 20.56 -14.94 11.54
CA GLY A 6 19.63 -15.72 10.72
C GLY A 6 19.59 -17.20 11.05
N ASP A 7 20.73 -17.82 11.41
CA ASP A 7 20.78 -19.24 11.71
C ASP A 7 20.10 -19.57 13.05
N ALA A 8 20.28 -18.71 14.06
CA ALA A 8 19.59 -18.83 15.34
C ALA A 8 18.07 -18.62 15.16
N LEU A 9 17.67 -17.65 14.34
CA LEU A 9 16.25 -17.43 14.02
C LEU A 9 15.66 -18.68 13.35
N HIS A 10 16.29 -19.20 12.32
CA HIS A 10 15.85 -20.41 11.62
C HIS A 10 15.69 -21.59 12.59
N SER A 11 16.68 -21.83 13.44
CA SER A 11 16.65 -22.89 14.43
C SER A 11 15.48 -22.78 15.42
N ILE A 12 15.19 -21.55 15.89
CA ILE A 12 14.06 -21.29 16.79
C ILE A 12 12.73 -21.59 16.10
N VAL A 13 12.55 -21.08 14.88
CA VAL A 13 11.28 -21.24 14.13
C VAL A 13 11.07 -22.71 13.73
N ALA A 14 12.13 -23.43 13.38
CA ALA A 14 12.07 -24.85 13.04
C ALA A 14 11.72 -25.75 14.24
N CYS A 15 12.21 -25.40 15.45
CA CYS A 15 12.03 -26.23 16.65
C CYS A 15 10.82 -25.83 17.51
N THR A 16 10.18 -24.70 17.25
CA THR A 16 9.12 -24.14 18.11
C THR A 16 7.95 -23.66 17.25
N ALA A 17 6.72 -23.90 17.71
CA ALA A 17 5.54 -23.32 17.07
C ALA A 17 5.53 -21.79 17.31
N VAL A 18 5.95 -21.03 16.30
CA VAL A 18 6.00 -19.56 16.33
C VAL A 18 4.90 -19.02 15.44
N ASN A 19 3.99 -18.23 15.99
CA ASN A 19 2.91 -17.61 15.23
C ASN A 19 3.40 -16.35 14.50
N VAL A 20 4.23 -15.52 15.17
CA VAL A 20 4.76 -14.28 14.60
C VAL A 20 6.22 -14.06 14.99
N VAL A 21 6.97 -13.55 14.04
CA VAL A 21 8.36 -13.09 14.22
C VAL A 21 8.42 -11.59 14.02
N LEU A 22 8.98 -10.88 14.99
CA LEU A 22 9.42 -9.50 14.83
C LEU A 22 10.83 -9.53 14.27
N LEU A 23 10.99 -9.17 13.00
CA LEU A 23 12.21 -9.40 12.26
C LEU A 23 12.87 -8.09 11.81
N ASP A 24 14.12 -7.87 12.19
CA ASP A 24 14.96 -6.94 11.46
C ASP A 24 15.49 -7.62 10.19
N ILE A 25 15.12 -7.08 9.02
CA ILE A 25 15.57 -7.66 7.74
C ILE A 25 17.08 -7.52 7.51
N LEU A 26 17.73 -6.62 8.27
CA LEU A 26 19.20 -6.45 8.31
C LEU A 26 19.89 -7.33 9.35
N LEU A 27 19.17 -8.30 9.91
CA LEU A 27 19.74 -9.26 10.87
C LEU A 27 20.98 -9.96 10.27
N PRO A 28 22.11 -10.04 11.00
CA PRO A 28 23.32 -10.71 10.52
C PRO A 28 23.04 -12.13 10.02
N ARG A 29 23.66 -12.52 8.90
CA ARG A 29 23.52 -13.84 8.27
C ARG A 29 22.09 -14.21 7.87
N PHE A 30 21.23 -13.23 7.72
CA PHE A 30 19.84 -13.45 7.28
C PHE A 30 19.67 -13.33 5.75
N GLY A 31 20.44 -12.46 5.10
CA GLY A 31 20.40 -12.30 3.65
C GLY A 31 19.32 -11.33 3.13
N SER A 32 18.87 -10.41 3.98
CA SER A 32 17.93 -9.35 3.59
C SER A 32 16.62 -9.90 2.97
N LEU A 33 16.21 -9.39 1.80
CA LEU A 33 14.95 -9.80 1.13
C LEU A 33 14.95 -11.27 0.68
N GLU A 34 16.08 -11.78 0.22
CA GLU A 34 16.21 -13.20 -0.19
C GLU A 34 16.06 -14.13 1.00
N GLY A 35 16.69 -13.81 2.13
CA GLY A 35 16.53 -14.55 3.39
C GLY A 35 15.08 -14.54 3.86
N PHE A 36 14.39 -13.39 3.75
CA PHE A 36 12.97 -13.29 4.08
C PHE A 36 12.10 -14.20 3.19
N ARG A 37 12.35 -14.19 1.87
CA ARG A 37 11.64 -15.07 0.93
C ARG A 37 11.84 -16.55 1.23
N ALA A 38 13.07 -16.94 1.56
CA ALA A 38 13.39 -18.32 1.96
C ALA A 38 12.64 -18.72 3.22
N MET A 39 12.67 -17.88 4.27
CA MET A 39 11.92 -18.11 5.52
C MET A 39 10.41 -18.22 5.31
N ARG A 40 9.83 -17.36 4.47
CA ARG A 40 8.40 -17.43 4.15
C ARG A 40 8.02 -18.72 3.41
N ALA A 41 8.86 -19.19 2.50
CA ALA A 41 8.63 -20.43 1.77
C ALA A 41 8.73 -21.66 2.68
N GLU A 42 9.68 -21.67 3.60
CA GLU A 42 9.92 -22.79 4.50
C GLU A 42 8.94 -22.84 5.68
N PHE A 43 8.55 -21.65 6.21
CA PHE A 43 7.64 -21.53 7.36
C PHE A 43 6.34 -20.82 7.00
N PRO A 44 5.47 -21.41 6.19
CA PRO A 44 4.25 -20.74 5.66
C PRO A 44 3.22 -20.42 6.75
N ARG A 45 3.32 -21.03 7.93
CA ARG A 45 2.41 -20.81 9.06
C ARG A 45 2.91 -19.76 10.06
N THR A 46 4.13 -19.27 9.88
CA THR A 46 4.72 -18.20 10.71
C THR A 46 4.54 -16.88 10.01
N ASP A 47 3.94 -15.90 10.67
CA ASP A 47 3.81 -14.55 10.15
C ASP A 47 5.00 -13.68 10.55
N PHE A 48 5.25 -12.61 9.82
CA PHE A 48 6.39 -11.73 10.03
C PHE A 48 5.96 -10.27 10.05
N ILE A 49 6.37 -9.55 11.10
CA ILE A 49 6.34 -8.09 11.19
C ILE A 49 7.77 -7.60 11.09
N ILE A 50 8.04 -6.79 10.09
CA ILE A 50 9.38 -6.31 9.82
C ILE A 50 9.65 -5.02 10.61
N LEU A 51 10.80 -4.97 11.28
CA LEU A 51 11.29 -3.82 12.04
C LEU A 51 12.67 -3.44 11.50
N SER A 52 12.77 -2.51 10.55
CA SER A 52 14.03 -2.25 9.86
C SER A 52 14.31 -0.77 9.59
N SER A 53 15.58 -0.40 9.53
CA SER A 53 16.02 0.90 9.01
C SER A 53 16.08 0.96 7.48
N GLU A 54 15.89 -0.18 6.80
CA GLU A 54 15.88 -0.25 5.34
C GLU A 54 14.64 0.44 4.78
N LYS A 55 14.85 1.36 3.83
CA LYS A 55 13.81 2.22 3.23
C LYS A 55 13.76 2.12 1.71
N THR A 56 14.66 1.35 1.12
CA THR A 56 14.74 1.22 -0.35
C THR A 56 13.41 0.71 -0.88
N PRO A 57 12.79 1.40 -1.86
CA PRO A 57 11.46 1.04 -2.36
C PRO A 57 11.34 -0.42 -2.82
N ASP A 58 12.37 -0.95 -3.47
CA ASP A 58 12.36 -2.33 -3.96
C ASP A 58 12.40 -3.36 -2.83
N VAL A 59 13.17 -3.10 -1.76
CA VAL A 59 13.23 -3.99 -0.59
C VAL A 59 11.91 -3.94 0.18
N VAL A 60 11.38 -2.75 0.47
CA VAL A 60 10.10 -2.58 1.17
C VAL A 60 8.98 -3.24 0.39
N ARG A 61 8.85 -2.91 -0.91
CA ARG A 61 7.85 -3.51 -1.79
C ARG A 61 8.02 -5.01 -1.89
N GLY A 62 9.25 -5.49 -2.12
CA GLY A 62 9.56 -6.91 -2.23
C GLY A 62 9.18 -7.68 -0.98
N THR A 63 9.43 -7.13 0.20
CA THR A 63 9.09 -7.71 1.50
C THR A 63 7.57 -7.79 1.69
N ILE A 64 6.84 -6.71 1.43
CA ILE A 64 5.38 -6.68 1.52
C ILE A 64 4.75 -7.68 0.52
N CYS A 65 5.20 -7.67 -0.73
CA CYS A 65 4.72 -8.61 -1.76
C CYS A 65 5.07 -10.08 -1.45
N SER A 66 6.12 -10.32 -0.65
CA SER A 66 6.49 -11.67 -0.19
C SER A 66 5.72 -12.12 1.05
N GLY A 67 4.74 -11.33 1.53
CA GLY A 67 3.81 -11.71 2.58
C GLY A 67 4.24 -11.32 4.00
N ALA A 68 4.99 -10.23 4.18
CA ALA A 68 5.12 -9.61 5.48
C ALA A 68 3.75 -9.07 5.93
N PHE A 69 3.38 -9.32 7.19
CA PHE A 69 2.13 -8.82 7.76
C PHE A 69 2.15 -7.30 7.90
N ASP A 70 3.27 -6.75 8.36
CA ASP A 70 3.49 -5.31 8.48
C ASP A 70 4.97 -4.96 8.34
N TYR A 71 5.25 -3.66 8.08
CA TYR A 71 6.61 -3.14 7.94
C TYR A 71 6.74 -1.83 8.73
N LEU A 72 7.59 -1.80 9.74
CA LEU A 72 7.89 -0.64 10.57
C LEU A 72 9.30 -0.13 10.28
N ILE A 73 9.37 1.11 9.79
CA ILE A 73 10.67 1.75 9.49
C ILE A 73 11.22 2.38 10.76
N LYS A 74 12.44 1.98 11.15
CA LYS A 74 13.15 2.57 12.31
C LYS A 74 13.70 3.97 11.97
N PRO A 75 13.60 4.93 12.90
CA PRO A 75 12.89 4.88 14.18
C PRO A 75 11.36 4.94 13.97
N PHE A 76 10.60 4.25 14.82
CA PHE A 76 9.14 4.29 14.84
C PHE A 76 8.64 4.65 16.23
N GLU A 77 7.48 5.29 16.30
CA GLU A 77 6.79 5.61 17.55
C GLU A 77 6.21 4.36 18.18
N TRP A 78 6.14 4.34 19.53
CA TRP A 78 5.63 3.21 20.28
C TRP A 78 4.19 2.86 19.90
N GLU A 79 3.35 3.87 19.69
CA GLU A 79 1.96 3.73 19.28
C GLU A 79 1.81 3.04 17.91
N ARG A 80 2.79 3.24 16.99
CA ARG A 80 2.81 2.54 15.70
C ARG A 80 3.07 1.06 15.87
N PHE A 81 3.98 0.71 16.78
CA PHE A 81 4.30 -0.67 17.11
C PHE A 81 3.12 -1.38 17.79
N GLU A 82 2.49 -0.74 18.79
CA GLU A 82 1.30 -1.27 19.46
C GLU A 82 0.15 -1.54 18.46
N ARG A 83 -0.08 -0.62 17.53
CA ARG A 83 -1.10 -0.80 16.47
C ARG A 83 -0.80 -2.03 15.60
N ALA A 84 0.45 -2.26 15.23
CA ALA A 84 0.85 -3.43 14.45
C ALA A 84 0.57 -4.74 15.20
N LEU A 85 0.93 -4.80 16.48
CA LEU A 85 0.67 -5.97 17.32
C LEU A 85 -0.82 -6.20 17.57
N ALA A 86 -1.59 -5.14 17.81
CA ALA A 86 -3.04 -5.23 18.00
C ALA A 86 -3.72 -5.76 16.73
N ALA A 87 -3.36 -5.22 15.56
CA ALA A 87 -3.87 -5.67 14.27
C ALA A 87 -3.50 -7.14 14.00
N TYR A 88 -2.27 -7.56 14.31
CA TYR A 88 -1.86 -8.95 14.21
C TYR A 88 -2.65 -9.86 15.15
N SER A 89 -2.84 -9.46 16.40
CA SER A 89 -3.61 -10.23 17.38
C SER A 89 -5.05 -10.46 16.92
N GLU A 90 -5.70 -9.45 16.37
CA GLU A 90 -7.05 -9.55 15.82
C GLU A 90 -7.09 -10.48 14.59
N TYR A 91 -6.14 -10.31 13.67
CA TYR A 91 -5.97 -11.17 12.49
C TYR A 91 -5.81 -12.63 12.89
N HIS A 92 -4.83 -12.94 13.75
CA HIS A 92 -4.54 -14.29 14.20
C HIS A 92 -5.74 -14.94 14.90
N ARG A 93 -6.40 -14.21 15.80
CA ARG A 93 -7.61 -14.68 16.50
C ARG A 93 -8.72 -15.00 15.49
N SER A 94 -8.92 -14.13 14.52
CA SER A 94 -9.94 -14.34 13.47
C SER A 94 -9.70 -15.60 12.64
N LEU A 95 -8.44 -15.99 12.45
CA LEU A 95 -8.08 -17.22 11.72
C LEU A 95 -8.23 -18.48 12.58
N VAL A 96 -7.80 -18.44 13.86
CA VAL A 96 -7.72 -19.64 14.73
C VAL A 96 -9.06 -19.98 15.35
N ASP A 97 -9.83 -19.00 15.82
CA ASP A 97 -11.07 -19.24 16.57
C ASP A 97 -12.28 -19.59 15.68
N ARG A 98 -12.08 -19.69 14.38
CA ARG A 98 -13.19 -19.82 13.45
C ARG A 98 -13.69 -21.25 13.34
N LYS A 99 -14.96 -21.45 13.71
CA LYS A 99 -15.67 -22.76 13.67
C LYS A 99 -16.65 -22.89 12.48
N ARG A 100 -16.82 -21.84 11.67
CA ARG A 100 -17.74 -21.84 10.51
C ARG A 100 -17.04 -21.50 9.20
N PRO A 101 -17.59 -21.90 8.04
CA PRO A 101 -17.04 -21.50 6.74
C PRO A 101 -16.91 -19.96 6.61
N TRP A 102 -15.92 -19.54 5.86
CA TRP A 102 -15.66 -18.12 5.57
C TRP A 102 -16.73 -17.56 4.64
N ARG A 103 -17.21 -16.35 4.93
CA ARG A 103 -18.00 -15.53 4.01
C ARG A 103 -17.14 -14.37 3.52
N GLN A 104 -17.52 -13.76 2.39
CA GLN A 104 -16.76 -12.64 1.83
C GLN A 104 -16.60 -11.49 2.85
N GLU A 105 -17.68 -11.14 3.56
CA GLU A 105 -17.68 -10.10 4.59
C GLU A 105 -16.67 -10.35 5.72
N ASP A 106 -16.38 -11.62 6.01
CA ASP A 106 -15.41 -11.99 7.02
C ASP A 106 -13.98 -11.74 6.53
N ILE A 107 -13.71 -12.07 5.26
CA ILE A 107 -12.43 -11.81 4.60
C ILE A 107 -12.18 -10.30 4.50
N ASP A 108 -13.21 -9.53 4.11
CA ASP A 108 -13.12 -8.07 3.96
C ASP A 108 -12.82 -7.35 5.29
N ARG A 109 -13.06 -8.00 6.42
CA ARG A 109 -12.77 -7.48 7.76
C ARG A 109 -11.41 -7.88 8.31
N LEU A 110 -10.70 -8.82 7.65
CA LEU A 110 -9.39 -9.24 8.14
C LEU A 110 -8.36 -8.10 8.05
N PRO A 111 -7.67 -7.77 9.15
CA PRO A 111 -6.51 -6.89 9.09
C PRO A 111 -5.47 -7.45 8.11
N GLY A 112 -4.89 -6.61 7.27
CA GLY A 112 -3.91 -7.03 6.26
C GLY A 112 -4.51 -7.48 4.92
N PHE A 113 -5.77 -7.97 4.87
CA PHE A 113 -6.52 -8.20 3.62
C PHE A 113 -7.18 -6.93 3.07
N ARG A 114 -7.55 -6.01 3.93
CA ARG A 114 -7.71 -4.64 3.46
C ARG A 114 -6.31 -4.19 3.03
N LYS A 115 -6.10 -3.93 1.73
CA LYS A 115 -5.16 -2.87 1.38
C LYS A 115 -5.42 -1.79 2.40
N GLN A 116 -4.40 -1.37 3.14
CA GLN A 116 -4.51 -0.17 3.96
C GLN A 116 -4.81 0.95 2.98
N LEU A 117 -6.09 1.14 2.73
CA LEU A 117 -6.55 2.41 2.24
C LEU A 117 -6.06 3.39 3.31
N PRO A 118 -5.38 4.48 2.95
CA PRO A 118 -4.96 5.50 3.89
C PRO A 118 -6.10 5.76 4.87
N GLU A 119 -5.81 6.05 6.15
CA GLU A 119 -6.82 6.35 7.18
C GLU A 119 -7.85 7.42 6.75
N ASN A 120 -7.56 8.13 5.66
CA ASN A 120 -8.41 9.10 4.98
C ASN A 120 -9.18 8.52 3.78
N PHE A 121 -9.19 7.19 3.57
CA PHE A 121 -10.06 6.64 2.53
C PHE A 121 -11.51 6.77 3.00
N GLN A 122 -12.11 7.88 2.65
CA GLN A 122 -13.56 8.03 2.67
C GLN A 122 -14.13 7.02 1.65
N PRO A 123 -15.11 6.19 2.03
CA PRO A 123 -15.75 5.30 1.06
C PRO A 123 -16.21 6.16 -0.11
N THR A 124 -15.88 5.74 -1.31
CA THR A 124 -16.22 6.45 -2.57
C THR A 124 -17.64 7.00 -2.44
N PRO A 125 -17.85 8.31 -2.50
CA PRO A 125 -19.17 8.90 -2.26
C PRO A 125 -20.21 8.25 -3.16
N LYS A 126 -21.45 8.10 -2.66
CA LYS A 126 -22.56 7.54 -3.46
C LYS A 126 -22.60 8.19 -4.85
N GLY A 127 -22.49 7.39 -5.90
CA GLY A 127 -22.48 7.84 -7.29
C GLY A 127 -21.13 7.85 -7.99
N PHE A 128 -20.05 7.44 -7.32
CA PHE A 128 -18.75 7.18 -7.96
C PHE A 128 -18.51 5.66 -8.09
N GLN A 129 -17.86 5.25 -9.18
CA GLN A 129 -17.44 3.87 -9.42
C GLN A 129 -15.91 3.79 -9.20
N GLU A 130 -15.47 2.94 -8.31
CA GLU A 130 -14.05 2.75 -7.99
C GLU A 130 -13.23 2.34 -9.23
N THR A 131 -13.79 1.48 -10.07
CA THR A 131 -13.17 1.07 -11.34
C THR A 131 -12.86 2.25 -12.26
N LEU A 132 -13.74 3.26 -12.30
CA LEU A 132 -13.53 4.45 -13.14
C LEU A 132 -12.53 5.42 -12.52
N LEU A 133 -12.50 5.55 -11.19
CA LEU A 133 -11.45 6.30 -10.47
C LEU A 133 -10.06 5.73 -10.78
N ASN A 134 -9.91 4.41 -10.65
CA ASN A 134 -8.66 3.72 -10.95
C ASN A 134 -8.23 3.86 -12.42
N ARG A 135 -9.18 3.80 -13.36
CA ARG A 135 -8.90 4.00 -14.79
C ARG A 135 -8.46 5.43 -15.10
N LEU A 136 -9.09 6.43 -14.49
CA LEU A 136 -8.69 7.84 -14.63
C LEU A 136 -7.32 8.12 -14.03
N PHE A 137 -7.05 7.60 -12.84
CA PHE A 137 -5.75 7.73 -12.20
C PHE A 137 -4.62 7.09 -13.02
N ASN A 138 -4.83 5.87 -13.52
CA ASN A 138 -3.86 5.18 -14.36
C ASN A 138 -3.63 5.93 -15.69
N LEU A 139 -4.70 6.44 -16.31
CA LEU A 139 -4.60 7.25 -17.52
C LEU A 139 -3.71 8.49 -17.31
N LEU A 140 -3.90 9.21 -16.20
CA LEU A 140 -3.07 10.38 -15.87
C LEU A 140 -1.62 10.00 -15.56
N ARG A 141 -1.40 8.83 -14.92
CA ARG A 141 -0.06 8.32 -14.61
C ARG A 141 0.72 7.93 -15.86
N GLU A 142 0.05 7.37 -16.86
CA GLU A 142 0.64 6.95 -18.14
C GLU A 142 0.77 8.08 -19.13
N SER A 143 0.09 9.20 -18.90
CA SER A 143 0.16 10.38 -19.77
C SER A 143 1.44 11.17 -19.52
N SER A 144 2.14 11.50 -20.60
CA SER A 144 3.34 12.34 -20.56
C SER A 144 3.06 13.84 -20.38
N SER A 145 1.79 14.25 -20.44
CA SER A 145 1.35 15.63 -20.31
C SER A 145 0.04 15.71 -19.49
N PRO A 146 -0.22 16.85 -18.81
CA PRO A 146 -1.48 17.07 -18.11
C PRO A 146 -2.69 16.99 -19.07
N LEU A 147 -3.77 16.34 -18.64
CA LEU A 147 -4.98 16.14 -19.43
C LEU A 147 -6.14 17.00 -18.93
N SER A 148 -6.94 17.52 -19.84
CA SER A 148 -8.22 18.12 -19.49
C SER A 148 -9.31 17.05 -19.30
N ALA A 149 -10.39 17.41 -18.63
CA ALA A 149 -11.55 16.52 -18.48
C ALA A 149 -12.17 16.10 -19.82
N SER A 150 -12.04 16.90 -20.88
CA SER A 150 -12.49 16.54 -22.23
C SER A 150 -11.63 15.47 -22.87
N GLU A 151 -10.31 15.57 -22.72
CA GLU A 151 -9.35 14.58 -23.24
C GLU A 151 -9.46 13.27 -22.48
N ALA A 152 -9.47 13.33 -21.16
CA ALA A 152 -9.62 12.14 -20.30
C ALA A 152 -10.96 11.42 -20.59
N GLY A 153 -12.05 12.19 -20.74
CA GLY A 153 -13.36 11.65 -21.11
C GLY A 153 -13.35 10.93 -22.45
N ARG A 154 -12.77 11.54 -23.47
CA ARG A 154 -12.64 10.93 -24.82
C ARG A 154 -11.82 9.64 -24.78
N MET A 155 -10.68 9.64 -24.07
CA MET A 155 -9.79 8.47 -23.99
C MET A 155 -10.42 7.29 -23.26
N LEU A 156 -11.30 7.54 -22.28
CA LEU A 156 -11.98 6.51 -21.52
C LEU A 156 -13.40 6.17 -22.00
N GLY A 157 -13.89 6.86 -23.04
CA GLY A 157 -15.23 6.65 -23.60
C GLY A 157 -16.35 7.11 -22.67
N ILE A 158 -16.11 8.16 -21.85
CA ILE A 158 -17.10 8.73 -20.92
C ILE A 158 -17.38 10.20 -21.25
N SER A 159 -18.50 10.73 -20.72
CA SER A 159 -18.82 12.15 -20.92
C SER A 159 -17.79 13.07 -20.24
N ARG A 160 -17.57 14.27 -20.81
CA ARG A 160 -16.74 15.30 -20.19
C ARG A 160 -17.19 15.64 -18.77
N SER A 161 -18.49 15.70 -18.51
CA SER A 161 -19.04 16.01 -17.20
C SER A 161 -18.74 14.90 -16.18
N SER A 162 -18.84 13.64 -16.60
CA SER A 162 -18.42 12.50 -15.76
C SER A 162 -16.92 12.56 -15.49
N ALA A 163 -16.08 12.68 -16.50
CA ALA A 163 -14.63 12.77 -16.32
C ALA A 163 -14.25 13.92 -15.37
N ARG A 164 -14.86 15.12 -15.57
CA ARG A 164 -14.63 16.27 -14.70
C ARG A 164 -14.98 15.98 -13.25
N ARG A 165 -16.15 15.40 -12.98
CA ARG A 165 -16.59 15.08 -11.62
C ARG A 165 -15.60 14.15 -10.91
N TYR A 166 -15.12 13.13 -11.59
CA TYR A 166 -14.16 12.17 -11.04
C TYR A 166 -12.76 12.77 -10.86
N LEU A 167 -12.31 13.61 -11.79
CA LEU A 167 -11.03 14.31 -11.68
C LEU A 167 -11.03 15.35 -10.57
N GLU A 168 -12.13 16.10 -10.40
CA GLU A 168 -12.27 17.03 -9.27
C GLU A 168 -12.25 16.28 -7.94
N TYR A 169 -12.94 15.15 -7.83
CA TYR A 169 -12.87 14.29 -6.65
C TYR A 169 -11.44 13.82 -6.33
N LEU A 170 -10.70 13.30 -7.32
CA LEU A 170 -9.29 12.89 -7.14
C LEU A 170 -8.38 14.08 -6.74
N ALA A 171 -8.67 15.27 -7.23
CA ALA A 171 -7.93 16.47 -6.88
C ALA A 171 -8.25 16.96 -5.45
N ASP A 172 -9.50 16.89 -5.03
CA ASP A 172 -9.94 17.23 -3.67
C ASP A 172 -9.37 16.25 -2.63
N GLU A 173 -9.20 14.96 -3.00
CA GLU A 173 -8.51 13.96 -2.19
C GLU A 173 -6.97 14.11 -2.21
N GLY A 174 -6.43 15.03 -3.00
CA GLY A 174 -4.98 15.27 -3.10
C GLY A 174 -4.20 14.22 -3.90
N GLU A 175 -4.89 13.32 -4.60
CA GLU A 175 -4.27 12.26 -5.39
C GLU A 175 -3.66 12.77 -6.72
N ILE A 176 -4.19 13.88 -7.24
CA ILE A 176 -3.74 14.49 -8.50
C ILE A 176 -3.61 16.01 -8.36
N ALA A 177 -2.71 16.59 -9.18
CA ALA A 177 -2.51 18.03 -9.25
C ALA A 177 -3.45 18.68 -10.28
N VAL A 178 -3.87 19.91 -9.99
CA VAL A 178 -4.64 20.76 -10.91
C VAL A 178 -3.80 21.94 -11.37
N GLN A 179 -3.72 22.14 -12.67
CA GLN A 179 -3.09 23.29 -13.30
C GLN A 179 -4.11 24.07 -14.12
N TYR A 180 -3.90 25.37 -14.27
CA TYR A 180 -4.76 26.23 -15.07
C TYR A 180 -4.00 26.72 -16.30
N GLU A 181 -4.49 26.39 -17.48
CA GLU A 181 -4.00 26.91 -18.75
C GLU A 181 -4.83 28.14 -19.15
N PHE A 182 -4.17 29.30 -19.26
CA PHE A 182 -4.80 30.55 -19.67
C PHE A 182 -4.67 30.71 -21.19
N THR A 183 -5.79 30.78 -21.88
CA THR A 183 -5.84 31.09 -23.31
C THR A 183 -6.16 32.56 -23.51
N GLN A 184 -5.74 33.16 -24.63
CA GLN A 184 -5.94 34.59 -24.92
C GLN A 184 -7.41 35.00 -24.97
N VAL A 185 -8.34 34.07 -25.21
CA VAL A 185 -9.79 34.29 -25.22
C VAL A 185 -10.47 33.10 -24.55
N GLY A 186 -11.29 33.36 -23.52
CA GLY A 186 -12.09 32.34 -22.86
C GLY A 186 -11.77 32.12 -21.39
N ARG A 187 -12.49 31.18 -20.75
CA ARG A 187 -12.24 30.78 -19.35
C ARG A 187 -10.98 29.89 -19.27
N PRO A 188 -10.16 30.03 -18.22
CA PRO A 188 -9.02 29.14 -18.00
C PRO A 188 -9.43 27.68 -18.06
N ARG A 189 -8.57 26.86 -18.67
CA ARG A 189 -8.78 25.42 -18.83
C ARG A 189 -8.12 24.70 -17.67
N LYS A 190 -8.86 23.85 -16.95
CA LYS A 190 -8.29 22.98 -15.93
C LYS A 190 -7.61 21.78 -16.59
N LEU A 191 -6.36 21.53 -16.20
CA LEU A 191 -5.57 20.39 -16.58
C LEU A 191 -5.22 19.59 -15.32
N TYR A 192 -5.20 18.28 -15.43
CA TYR A 192 -5.00 17.34 -14.33
C TYR A 192 -3.78 16.45 -14.63
N SER A 193 -2.94 16.22 -13.61
CA SER A 193 -1.77 15.34 -13.71
C SER A 193 -1.52 14.65 -12.38
N VAL A 194 -0.90 13.47 -12.38
CA VAL A 194 -0.36 12.87 -11.15
C VAL A 194 0.86 13.69 -10.74
N HIS A 195 1.06 13.90 -9.43
CA HIS A 195 2.23 14.59 -8.91
C HIS A 195 3.52 13.88 -9.32
N PHE A 196 4.19 14.35 -10.36
CA PHE A 196 5.60 14.07 -10.54
C PHE A 196 6.35 14.88 -9.46
N ARG A 197 6.94 14.23 -8.46
CA ARG A 197 8.01 14.85 -7.69
C ARG A 197 9.09 15.23 -8.70
N ALA A 198 9.18 16.51 -9.03
CA ALA A 198 10.32 17.05 -9.73
C ALA A 198 11.55 16.59 -8.95
N LYS A 199 12.49 15.92 -9.63
CA LYS A 199 13.85 15.78 -9.12
C LYS A 199 14.33 17.22 -8.91
N GLU A 200 14.54 17.61 -7.67
CA GLU A 200 15.31 18.82 -7.35
C GLU A 200 16.67 18.62 -8.03
N GLY A 201 16.86 19.38 -9.09
CA GLY A 201 18.10 19.41 -9.84
C GLY A 201 19.18 20.03 -8.97
N SER A 202 20.31 19.38 -8.94
CA SER A 202 21.61 19.89 -8.51
C SER A 202 21.85 21.28 -9.05
N VAL A 203 22.19 22.20 -8.17
CA VAL A 203 23.17 23.29 -8.39
C VAL A 203 24.19 23.21 -7.27
#